data_23974e4c241723764d5812ce5445600a
#
_entry.id   23974e4c241723764d5812ce5445600a
#
_cell.length_a   1.000
_cell.length_b   1.000
_cell.length_c   1.000
_cell.angle_alpha   90.00
_cell.angle_beta   90.00
_cell.angle_gamma   90.00
#
_symmetry.space_group_name_H-M   'P 1'
#
loop_
_entity.id
_entity.type
_entity.pdbx_description
1 polymer ?
#
loop_
_entity_poly.entity_id
_entity_poly.type
_entity_poly.pdbx_seq_one_letter_code
_entity_poly.pdbx_strand_id
1 'polypeptide(L)'
;MYTETFGQHLLKIGYNFWSGVPCSYFSNLINWAISNTQYIAAVNEGDGIACAAGAFLGGAKPVVIMQNSGLTNALSPITSLTSVYRIPVLGFVSLRADEPQHKLMGSITEALLDLIKTPWVYLSEDITESLQQVNEADKIIQNGDSFFFVVKKGTFDKIPSVSHTDIMEKKGHHVLKRKTKIDQKPLRRDVLKALSEVRETSTIFMSTTGYTSRELFESGDSISNFYMFGSMGCISSCALGFSLMQTTLNVVAFDGDGSLLMRLGSLSTIARYRPENMLHLLLNNGSYESTGCQATT
;
A
#
# COMPACT_ATOMS: atom_id res chain seq x y z
N MET A 1 4.45 27.23 2.09
CA MET A 1 4.50 26.98 0.59
C MET A 1 3.07 26.82 0.10
N TYR A 2 2.79 27.22 -1.12
CA TYR A 2 1.45 27.10 -1.73
C TYR A 2 1.06 25.65 -2.00
N THR A 3 0.19 25.10 -1.16
CA THR A 3 -0.26 23.70 -1.22
C THR A 3 -0.85 23.32 -2.58
N GLU A 4 -1.69 24.22 -3.14
CA GLU A 4 -2.31 24.02 -4.46
C GLU A 4 -1.26 23.89 -5.58
N THR A 5 -0.32 24.82 -5.64
CA THR A 5 0.75 24.82 -6.66
C THR A 5 1.62 23.57 -6.56
N PHE A 6 1.98 23.19 -5.34
CA PHE A 6 2.79 21.99 -5.09
C PHE A 6 2.05 20.70 -5.51
N GLY A 7 0.81 20.56 -5.10
CA GLY A 7 -0.02 19.40 -5.46
C GLY A 7 -0.25 19.30 -6.97
N GLN A 8 -0.60 20.43 -7.63
CA GLN A 8 -0.80 20.45 -9.08
C GLN A 8 0.48 20.08 -9.85
N HIS A 9 1.66 20.46 -9.35
CA HIS A 9 2.90 20.03 -9.95
C HIS A 9 3.10 18.52 -9.87
N LEU A 10 2.87 17.91 -8.69
CA LEU A 10 2.92 16.46 -8.52
C LEU A 10 1.96 15.74 -9.48
N LEU A 11 0.71 16.21 -9.58
CA LEU A 11 -0.27 15.66 -10.49
C LEU A 11 0.15 15.76 -11.95
N LYS A 12 0.70 16.92 -12.35
CA LYS A 12 1.19 17.18 -13.72
C LYS A 12 2.30 16.21 -14.13
N ILE A 13 3.18 15.81 -13.22
CA ILE A 13 4.25 14.84 -13.51
C ILE A 13 3.84 13.38 -13.22
N GLY A 14 2.54 13.15 -12.99
CA GLY A 14 1.91 11.82 -12.98
C GLY A 14 1.62 11.20 -11.61
N TYR A 15 1.86 11.90 -10.51
CA TYR A 15 1.56 11.38 -9.16
C TYR A 15 0.05 11.49 -8.86
N ASN A 16 -0.72 10.54 -9.36
CA ASN A 16 -2.18 10.53 -9.34
C ASN A 16 -2.80 9.56 -8.32
N PHE A 17 -1.99 8.74 -7.66
CA PHE A 17 -2.42 7.81 -6.62
C PHE A 17 -1.71 8.12 -5.31
N TRP A 18 -2.47 8.28 -4.23
CA TRP A 18 -1.96 8.67 -2.92
C TRP A 18 -2.48 7.72 -1.85
N SER A 19 -1.62 7.34 -0.92
CA SER A 19 -2.00 6.50 0.21
C SER A 19 -1.26 6.91 1.48
N GLY A 20 -1.75 6.49 2.63
CA GLY A 20 -1.07 6.67 3.90
C GLY A 20 -2.02 6.88 5.07
N VAL A 21 -1.43 7.07 6.26
CA VAL A 21 -2.16 7.39 7.48
C VAL A 21 -2.17 8.90 7.67
N PRO A 22 -3.35 9.53 7.83
CA PRO A 22 -3.44 10.98 7.96
C PRO A 22 -2.62 11.53 9.13
N CYS A 23 -1.90 12.62 8.88
CA CYS A 23 -1.15 13.37 9.89
C CYS A 23 -1.51 14.85 9.82
N SER A 24 -1.61 15.51 10.97
CA SER A 24 -1.99 16.93 11.06
C SER A 24 -1.04 17.88 10.31
N TYR A 25 0.24 17.54 10.18
CA TYR A 25 1.21 18.37 9.41
C TYR A 25 0.91 18.34 7.92
N PHE A 26 0.23 17.31 7.44
CA PHE A 26 -0.17 17.14 6.05
C PHE A 26 -1.64 17.42 5.79
N SER A 27 -2.42 17.91 6.77
CA SER A 27 -3.87 18.08 6.62
C SER A 27 -4.25 18.84 5.36
N ASN A 28 -3.52 19.91 5.03
CA ASN A 28 -3.78 20.70 3.83
C ASN A 28 -3.44 19.94 2.54
N LEU A 29 -2.29 19.28 2.49
CA LEU A 29 -1.87 18.48 1.33
C LEU A 29 -2.79 17.25 1.14
N ILE A 30 -3.23 16.62 2.23
CA ILE A 30 -4.19 15.51 2.19
C ILE A 30 -5.55 15.98 1.67
N ASN A 31 -6.06 17.12 2.15
CA ASN A 31 -7.31 17.69 1.63
C ASN A 31 -7.23 17.99 0.13
N TRP A 32 -6.07 18.52 -0.31
CA TRP A 32 -5.82 18.71 -1.74
C TRP A 32 -5.84 17.37 -2.49
N ALA A 33 -5.13 16.36 -2.00
CA ALA A 33 -5.03 15.04 -2.63
C ALA A 33 -6.40 14.35 -2.73
N ILE A 34 -7.23 14.43 -1.68
CA ILE A 34 -8.60 13.88 -1.68
C ILE A 34 -9.45 14.50 -2.81
N SER A 35 -9.28 15.79 -3.08
CA SER A 35 -10.07 16.50 -4.10
C SER A 35 -9.57 16.30 -5.53
N ASN A 36 -8.29 15.99 -5.72
CA ASN A 36 -7.64 16.06 -7.03
C ASN A 36 -7.05 14.72 -7.51
N THR A 37 -6.92 13.73 -6.62
CA THR A 37 -6.27 12.45 -6.91
C THR A 37 -7.07 11.29 -6.35
N GLN A 38 -6.63 10.07 -6.63
CA GLN A 38 -7.14 8.88 -5.93
C GLN A 38 -6.41 8.73 -4.59
N TYR A 39 -7.02 9.21 -3.51
CA TYR A 39 -6.47 9.13 -2.16
C TYR A 39 -7.05 7.94 -1.38
N ILE A 40 -6.19 7.08 -0.85
CA ILE A 40 -6.55 5.91 -0.04
C ILE A 40 -6.06 6.13 1.40
N ALA A 41 -6.97 6.38 2.32
CA ALA A 41 -6.66 6.41 3.75
C ALA A 41 -6.42 4.98 4.24
N ALA A 42 -5.16 4.66 4.51
CA ALA A 42 -4.77 3.37 5.05
C ALA A 42 -4.97 3.34 6.58
N VAL A 43 -5.16 2.15 7.13
CA VAL A 43 -5.30 1.94 8.59
C VAL A 43 -3.95 1.78 9.29
N ASN A 44 -2.89 1.55 8.52
CA ASN A 44 -1.51 1.40 8.99
C ASN A 44 -0.55 1.87 7.88
N GLU A 45 0.59 2.43 8.22
CA GLU A 45 1.55 2.98 7.27
C GLU A 45 2.14 1.90 6.35
N GLY A 46 2.36 0.70 6.88
CA GLY A 46 2.80 -0.44 6.07
C GLY A 46 1.75 -0.88 5.05
N ASP A 47 0.45 -0.76 5.38
CA ASP A 47 -0.64 -1.00 4.42
C ASP A 47 -0.68 0.10 3.36
N GLY A 48 -0.36 1.34 3.75
CA GLY A 48 -0.20 2.47 2.81
C GLY A 48 0.89 2.21 1.78
N ILE A 49 2.07 1.73 2.21
CA ILE A 49 3.17 1.32 1.33
C ILE A 49 2.75 0.15 0.42
N ALA A 50 2.09 -0.87 0.97
CA ALA A 50 1.65 -2.03 0.19
C ALA A 50 0.60 -1.66 -0.86
N CYS A 51 -0.35 -0.78 -0.50
CA CYS A 51 -1.36 -0.27 -1.43
C CYS A 51 -0.72 0.57 -2.55
N ALA A 52 0.23 1.43 -2.21
CA ALA A 52 1.01 2.20 -3.17
C ALA A 52 1.81 1.28 -4.11
N ALA A 53 2.41 0.21 -3.58
CA ALA A 53 3.12 -0.79 -4.40
C ALA A 53 2.18 -1.47 -5.41
N GLY A 54 0.98 -1.84 -4.99
CA GLY A 54 -0.02 -2.38 -5.89
C GLY A 54 -0.46 -1.40 -6.96
N ALA A 55 -0.66 -0.14 -6.60
CA ALA A 55 -1.01 0.91 -7.55
C ALA A 55 0.10 1.13 -8.58
N PHE A 56 1.38 1.08 -8.17
CA PHE A 56 2.51 1.14 -9.10
C PHE A 56 2.49 -0.03 -10.09
N LEU A 57 2.29 -1.26 -9.62
CA LEU A 57 2.14 -2.43 -10.49
C LEU A 57 0.96 -2.27 -11.44
N GLY A 58 -0.07 -1.54 -11.04
CA GLY A 58 -1.20 -1.14 -11.88
C GLY A 58 -0.94 0.05 -12.81
N GLY A 59 0.29 0.60 -12.83
CA GLY A 59 0.71 1.68 -13.74
C GLY A 59 0.62 3.09 -13.17
N ALA A 60 0.32 3.27 -11.87
CA ALA A 60 0.32 4.58 -11.23
C ALA A 60 1.74 5.03 -10.80
N LYS A 61 1.91 6.33 -10.60
CA LYS A 61 3.02 6.91 -9.82
C LYS A 61 2.50 7.20 -8.40
N PRO A 62 2.84 6.39 -7.40
CA PRO A 62 2.24 6.53 -6.07
C PRO A 62 2.98 7.52 -5.17
N VAL A 63 2.20 8.22 -4.35
CA VAL A 63 2.66 8.98 -3.20
C VAL A 63 2.22 8.30 -1.92
N VAL A 64 3.11 8.26 -0.91
CA VAL A 64 2.76 7.81 0.44
C VAL A 64 3.03 8.92 1.45
N ILE A 65 2.03 9.18 2.30
CA ILE A 65 2.11 10.18 3.36
C ILE A 65 2.03 9.49 4.72
N MET A 66 2.94 9.85 5.63
CA MET A 66 2.93 9.32 7.00
C MET A 66 3.57 10.27 8.00
N GLN A 67 3.21 10.10 9.28
CA GLN A 67 3.96 10.68 10.38
C GLN A 67 5.25 9.88 10.63
N ASN A 68 6.30 10.53 11.12
CA ASN A 68 7.55 9.82 11.41
C ASN A 68 7.40 8.65 12.42
N SER A 69 6.48 8.73 13.38
CA SER A 69 6.16 7.59 14.24
C SER A 69 5.63 6.37 13.50
N GLY A 70 4.98 6.59 12.35
CA GLY A 70 4.50 5.53 11.49
C GLY A 70 5.57 4.94 10.54
N LEU A 71 6.72 5.60 10.41
CA LEU A 71 7.81 5.10 9.58
C LEU A 71 8.25 3.69 10.00
N THR A 72 8.26 3.40 11.30
CA THR A 72 8.59 2.06 11.82
C THR A 72 7.61 0.98 11.37
N ASN A 73 6.32 1.29 11.20
CA ASN A 73 5.33 0.37 10.64
C ASN A 73 5.55 0.12 9.14
N ALA A 74 6.13 1.11 8.46
CA ALA A 74 6.40 1.06 7.03
C ALA A 74 7.74 0.39 6.68
N LEU A 75 8.68 0.23 7.63
CA LEU A 75 10.02 -0.33 7.36
C LEU A 75 9.95 -1.71 6.73
N SER A 76 9.08 -2.60 7.25
CA SER A 76 8.96 -3.97 6.71
C SER A 76 8.58 -3.98 5.23
N PRO A 77 7.47 -3.36 4.77
CA PRO A 77 7.15 -3.34 3.35
C PRO A 77 8.10 -2.46 2.51
N ILE A 78 8.76 -1.45 3.06
CA ILE A 78 9.79 -0.72 2.33
C ILE A 78 10.97 -1.66 2.02
N THR A 79 11.45 -2.41 3.00
CA THR A 79 12.65 -3.24 2.86
C THR A 79 12.41 -4.59 2.21
N SER A 80 11.19 -5.16 2.31
CA SER A 80 10.90 -6.51 1.83
C SER A 80 9.84 -6.58 0.71
N LEU A 81 9.27 -5.43 0.30
CA LEU A 81 8.41 -5.33 -0.88
C LEU A 81 8.96 -4.29 -1.86
N THR A 82 8.92 -2.99 -1.53
CA THR A 82 9.26 -1.96 -2.52
C THR A 82 10.72 -2.02 -2.97
N SER A 83 11.68 -2.19 -2.06
CA SER A 83 13.09 -2.32 -2.41
C SER A 83 13.40 -3.59 -3.20
N VAL A 84 12.80 -4.74 -2.81
CA VAL A 84 13.10 -6.03 -3.44
C VAL A 84 12.62 -6.09 -4.88
N TYR A 85 11.43 -5.56 -5.15
CA TYR A 85 10.81 -5.59 -6.48
C TYR A 85 11.11 -4.35 -7.31
N ARG A 86 11.89 -3.41 -6.78
CA ARG A 86 12.15 -2.11 -7.40
C ARG A 86 10.85 -1.38 -7.75
N ILE A 87 9.94 -1.36 -6.80
CA ILE A 87 8.67 -0.64 -6.85
C ILE A 87 8.86 0.71 -6.18
N PRO A 88 9.11 1.79 -6.91
CA PRO A 88 9.41 3.08 -6.32
C PRO A 88 8.15 3.74 -5.76
N VAL A 89 8.29 4.37 -4.60
CA VAL A 89 7.26 5.22 -3.99
C VAL A 89 7.85 6.57 -3.63
N LEU A 90 7.11 7.65 -3.87
CA LEU A 90 7.44 8.98 -3.38
C LEU A 90 6.83 9.14 -1.99
N GLY A 91 7.67 9.23 -0.96
CA GLY A 91 7.25 9.32 0.44
C GLY A 91 7.31 10.74 1.00
N PHE A 92 6.32 11.11 1.82
CA PHE A 92 6.35 12.32 2.65
C PHE A 92 6.22 11.90 4.11
N VAL A 93 7.25 12.19 4.91
CA VAL A 93 7.33 11.86 6.34
C VAL A 93 7.34 13.15 7.13
N SER A 94 6.31 13.40 7.96
CA SER A 94 6.32 14.58 8.82
C SER A 94 7.28 14.39 9.98
N LEU A 95 8.15 15.37 10.23
CA LEU A 95 9.06 15.34 11.37
C LEU A 95 8.39 15.94 12.61
N ARG A 96 7.90 15.08 13.49
CA ARG A 96 7.44 15.48 14.84
C ARG A 96 8.53 15.12 15.85
N ALA A 97 8.99 16.11 16.60
CA ALA A 97 10.08 15.97 17.56
C ALA A 97 9.85 16.73 18.87
N ASP A 98 8.94 17.73 18.86
CA ASP A 98 8.81 18.68 19.97
C ASP A 98 8.01 18.11 21.15
N GLU A 99 6.99 17.28 20.86
CA GLU A 99 6.15 16.70 21.92
C GLU A 99 6.86 15.50 22.59
N PRO A 100 6.69 15.30 23.92
CA PRO A 100 7.41 14.26 24.65
C PRO A 100 7.33 12.85 24.02
N GLN A 101 6.16 12.47 23.53
CA GLN A 101 5.92 11.16 22.90
C GLN A 101 6.59 11.02 21.53
N HIS A 102 7.03 12.12 20.91
CA HIS A 102 7.67 12.13 19.60
C HIS A 102 9.19 12.37 19.65
N LYS A 103 9.74 12.69 20.83
CA LYS A 103 11.17 13.04 20.97
C LYS A 103 12.10 11.99 20.41
N LEU A 104 11.92 10.72 20.79
CA LEU A 104 12.78 9.64 20.32
C LEU A 104 12.65 9.47 18.80
N MET A 105 11.44 9.37 18.28
CA MET A 105 11.24 9.24 16.84
C MET A 105 11.77 10.45 16.06
N GLY A 106 11.60 11.65 16.59
CA GLY A 106 12.17 12.86 16.01
C GLY A 106 13.69 12.78 15.88
N SER A 107 14.39 12.29 16.90
CA SER A 107 15.85 12.18 16.90
C SER A 107 16.42 11.06 16.01
N ILE A 108 15.62 10.05 15.64
CA ILE A 108 16.08 8.89 14.86
C ILE A 108 15.50 8.79 13.45
N THR A 109 14.59 9.69 13.07
CA THR A 109 13.90 9.61 11.77
C THR A 109 14.87 9.62 10.60
N GLU A 110 15.85 10.53 10.60
CA GLU A 110 16.87 10.64 9.57
C GLU A 110 17.75 9.38 9.52
N ALA A 111 18.25 8.96 10.69
CA ALA A 111 19.06 7.76 10.81
C ALA A 111 18.33 6.49 10.34
N LEU A 112 17.01 6.40 10.52
CA LEU A 112 16.22 5.28 10.00
C LEU A 112 16.16 5.30 8.46
N LEU A 113 15.98 6.45 7.85
CA LEU A 113 15.99 6.59 6.39
C LEU A 113 17.37 6.25 5.81
N ASP A 114 18.44 6.72 6.46
CA ASP A 114 19.82 6.38 6.09
C ASP A 114 20.08 4.87 6.21
N LEU A 115 19.63 4.25 7.32
CA LEU A 115 19.84 2.83 7.60
C LEU A 115 19.18 1.93 6.54
N ILE A 116 17.99 2.28 6.10
CA ILE A 116 17.29 1.56 5.03
C ILE A 116 17.77 1.96 3.62
N LYS A 117 18.76 2.85 3.54
CA LYS A 117 19.37 3.32 2.28
C LYS A 117 18.36 3.93 1.31
N THR A 118 17.32 4.55 1.84
CA THR A 118 16.34 5.26 1.03
C THR A 118 16.75 6.73 0.91
N PRO A 119 17.01 7.26 -0.30
CA PRO A 119 17.33 8.67 -0.49
C PRO A 119 16.25 9.59 0.06
N TRP A 120 16.65 10.64 0.76
CA TRP A 120 15.74 11.60 1.34
C TRP A 120 16.36 12.99 1.46
N VAL A 121 15.51 14.01 1.53
CA VAL A 121 15.90 15.39 1.86
C VAL A 121 14.80 16.07 2.69
N TYR A 122 15.14 17.15 3.35
CA TYR A 122 14.13 18.07 3.87
C TYR A 122 13.43 18.79 2.73
N LEU A 123 12.09 18.75 2.74
CA LEU A 123 11.32 19.52 1.77
C LEU A 123 11.45 21.02 2.09
N SER A 124 11.86 21.81 1.10
CA SER A 124 11.96 23.27 1.24
C SER A 124 10.59 23.90 1.43
N GLU A 125 10.53 24.96 2.23
CA GLU A 125 9.34 25.80 2.38
C GLU A 125 9.19 26.81 1.23
N ASP A 126 10.26 27.07 0.47
CA ASP A 126 10.20 27.84 -0.76
C ASP A 126 9.60 26.99 -1.89
N ILE A 127 8.59 27.53 -2.57
CA ILE A 127 7.87 26.78 -3.61
C ILE A 127 8.78 26.46 -4.79
N THR A 128 9.63 27.36 -5.22
CA THR A 128 10.49 27.17 -6.39
C THR A 128 11.51 26.06 -6.13
N GLU A 129 12.15 26.10 -4.96
CA GLU A 129 13.10 25.08 -4.54
C GLU A 129 12.41 23.72 -4.33
N SER A 130 11.23 23.68 -3.69
CA SER A 130 10.50 22.44 -3.48
C SER A 130 10.08 21.77 -4.78
N LEU A 131 9.68 22.53 -5.81
CA LEU A 131 9.39 21.97 -7.13
C LEU A 131 10.64 21.42 -7.83
N GLN A 132 11.80 22.04 -7.64
CA GLN A 132 13.08 21.50 -8.13
C GLN A 132 13.43 20.18 -7.41
N GLN A 133 13.30 20.14 -6.07
CA GLN A 133 13.51 18.94 -5.30
C GLN A 133 12.60 17.79 -5.76
N VAL A 134 11.32 18.07 -6.04
CA VAL A 134 10.38 17.07 -6.57
C VAL A 134 10.83 16.54 -7.92
N ASN A 135 11.29 17.42 -8.83
CA ASN A 135 11.79 16.99 -10.14
C ASN A 135 13.05 16.12 -10.04
N GLU A 136 13.92 16.39 -9.07
CA GLU A 136 15.10 15.54 -8.80
C GLU A 136 14.69 14.19 -8.20
N ALA A 137 13.77 14.19 -7.24
CA ALA A 137 13.21 12.98 -6.68
C ALA A 137 12.53 12.10 -7.76
N ASP A 138 11.82 12.74 -8.71
CA ASP A 138 11.16 12.02 -9.81
C ASP A 138 12.17 11.27 -10.70
N LYS A 139 13.36 11.79 -10.91
CA LYS A 139 14.44 11.08 -11.63
C LYS A 139 14.87 9.82 -10.90
N ILE A 140 14.93 9.84 -9.57
CA ILE A 140 15.26 8.69 -8.75
C ILE A 140 14.14 7.64 -8.82
N ILE A 141 12.89 8.10 -8.71
CA ILE A 141 11.69 7.27 -8.87
C ILE A 141 11.66 6.58 -10.25
N GLN A 142 11.97 7.31 -11.32
CA GLN A 142 12.04 6.74 -12.67
C GLN A 142 13.13 5.68 -12.84
N ASN A 143 14.20 5.72 -12.01
CA ASN A 143 15.24 4.69 -11.98
C ASN A 143 14.85 3.45 -11.15
N GLY A 144 13.66 3.44 -10.54
CA GLY A 144 13.13 2.31 -9.77
C GLY A 144 13.46 2.34 -8.28
N ASP A 145 13.94 3.46 -7.75
CA ASP A 145 14.25 3.65 -6.34
C ASP A 145 13.24 4.59 -5.66
N SER A 146 12.86 4.29 -4.43
CA SER A 146 12.00 5.15 -3.63
C SER A 146 12.75 6.40 -3.17
N PHE A 147 12.00 7.49 -2.96
CA PHE A 147 12.54 8.73 -2.43
C PHE A 147 11.62 9.30 -1.34
N PHE A 148 12.19 9.86 -0.27
CA PHE A 148 11.40 10.42 0.82
C PHE A 148 11.72 11.90 1.09
N PHE A 149 10.66 12.68 1.28
CA PHE A 149 10.76 14.04 1.82
C PHE A 149 10.48 14.02 3.32
N VAL A 150 11.37 14.60 4.10
CA VAL A 150 11.13 14.90 5.51
C VAL A 150 10.54 16.31 5.62
N VAL A 151 9.35 16.42 6.22
CA VAL A 151 8.55 17.65 6.18
C VAL A 151 8.35 18.23 7.57
N LYS A 152 8.66 19.51 7.72
CA LYS A 152 8.49 20.25 8.97
C LYS A 152 7.06 20.76 9.15
N LYS A 153 6.73 21.14 10.38
CA LYS A 153 5.43 21.74 10.72
C LYS A 153 5.25 23.08 9.99
N GLY A 154 4.08 23.28 9.40
CA GLY A 154 3.75 24.57 8.74
C GLY A 154 4.21 24.70 7.31
N THR A 155 4.82 23.68 6.72
CA THR A 155 5.31 23.71 5.33
C THR A 155 4.19 23.99 4.32
N PHE A 156 2.97 23.48 4.54
CA PHE A 156 1.83 23.59 3.63
C PHE A 156 0.82 24.62 4.11
N ASP A 157 0.49 25.61 3.27
CA ASP A 157 -0.50 26.64 3.55
C ASP A 157 -1.92 26.06 3.65
N LYS A 158 -2.77 26.79 4.37
CA LYS A 158 -4.18 26.39 4.54
C LYS A 158 -4.91 26.44 3.21
N ILE A 159 -5.66 25.37 2.95
CA ILE A 159 -6.66 25.31 1.88
C ILE A 159 -8.06 25.05 2.51
N PRO A 160 -9.15 25.33 1.79
CA PRO A 160 -10.48 24.99 2.27
C PRO A 160 -10.55 23.51 2.67
N SER A 161 -11.21 23.23 3.79
CA SER A 161 -11.44 21.85 4.21
C SER A 161 -12.45 21.17 3.28
N VAL A 162 -12.14 19.95 2.86
CA VAL A 162 -13.08 19.13 2.10
C VAL A 162 -14.11 18.54 3.07
N SER A 163 -15.37 18.62 2.74
CA SER A 163 -16.42 17.91 3.46
C SER A 163 -16.25 16.40 3.21
N HIS A 164 -15.89 15.65 4.24
CA HIS A 164 -15.71 14.20 4.14
C HIS A 164 -17.03 13.40 4.05
N THR A 165 -18.18 14.08 4.00
CA THR A 165 -19.51 13.45 3.91
C THR A 165 -19.79 12.79 2.56
N ASP A 166 -19.03 13.13 1.51
CA ASP A 166 -19.21 12.57 0.15
C ASP A 166 -18.34 11.34 -0.14
N ILE A 167 -17.59 10.84 0.85
CA ILE A 167 -16.91 9.56 0.71
C ILE A 167 -17.96 8.47 0.80
N MET A 168 -18.51 8.20 -0.35
CA MET A 168 -19.58 7.30 -0.71
C MET A 168 -19.81 6.16 0.28
N GLU A 169 -20.95 6.18 0.96
CA GLU A 169 -21.65 4.96 1.32
C GLU A 169 -22.04 4.22 0.02
N LYS A 170 -21.12 3.53 -0.61
CA LYS A 170 -21.50 2.51 -1.58
C LYS A 170 -22.27 1.46 -0.79
N LYS A 171 -23.59 1.50 -0.83
CA LYS A 171 -24.47 0.46 -0.25
C LYS A 171 -24.16 -0.85 -0.94
N GLY A 172 -23.29 -1.66 -0.35
CA GLY A 172 -23.01 -3.00 -0.84
C GLY A 172 -24.06 -3.97 -0.32
N HIS A 173 -24.52 -4.86 -1.18
CA HIS A 173 -25.31 -6.00 -0.75
C HIS A 173 -24.40 -7.01 -0.06
N HIS A 174 -24.50 -7.15 1.26
CA HIS A 174 -23.83 -8.21 1.99
C HIS A 174 -24.61 -9.50 1.83
N VAL A 175 -24.13 -10.41 1.00
CA VAL A 175 -24.67 -11.77 0.92
C VAL A 175 -23.74 -12.70 1.68
N LEU A 176 -24.09 -13.04 2.91
CA LEU A 176 -23.39 -14.07 3.67
C LEU A 176 -23.86 -15.46 3.19
N LYS A 177 -23.15 -16.06 2.25
CA LYS A 177 -23.40 -17.46 1.88
C LYS A 177 -22.60 -18.36 2.84
N ARG A 178 -23.25 -18.90 3.86
CA ARG A 178 -22.68 -20.03 4.61
C ARG A 178 -22.81 -21.28 3.77
N LYS A 179 -21.69 -21.84 3.36
CA LYS A 179 -21.70 -23.17 2.74
C LYS A 179 -21.92 -24.26 3.79
N THR A 180 -22.69 -25.25 3.37
CA THR A 180 -22.83 -26.56 4.00
C THR A 180 -21.48 -27.17 4.35
N LYS A 181 -21.48 -28.05 5.38
CA LYS A 181 -20.32 -28.85 5.79
C LYS A 181 -19.72 -29.52 4.57
N ILE A 182 -18.46 -29.21 4.29
CA ILE A 182 -17.66 -29.99 3.34
C ILE A 182 -17.03 -31.09 4.13
N ASP A 183 -17.32 -32.34 3.80
CA ASP A 183 -16.83 -33.54 4.52
C ASP A 183 -15.30 -33.67 4.40
N GLN A 184 -14.71 -33.14 3.31
CA GLN A 184 -13.26 -33.01 3.14
C GLN A 184 -12.91 -31.58 2.72
N LYS A 185 -12.02 -30.96 3.49
CA LYS A 185 -11.46 -29.65 3.10
C LYS A 185 -10.49 -29.85 1.92
N PRO A 186 -10.61 -29.06 0.84
CA PRO A 186 -9.66 -29.14 -0.26
C PRO A 186 -8.26 -28.72 0.21
N LEU A 187 -7.22 -29.30 -0.33
CA LEU A 187 -5.86 -28.87 -0.12
C LEU A 187 -5.64 -27.53 -0.84
N ARG A 188 -4.79 -26.67 -0.30
CA ARG A 188 -4.45 -25.37 -0.91
C ARG A 188 -4.01 -25.52 -2.36
N ARG A 189 -3.09 -26.46 -2.65
CA ARG A 189 -2.60 -26.75 -4.01
C ARG A 189 -3.72 -27.11 -4.98
N ASP A 190 -4.74 -27.86 -4.53
CA ASP A 190 -5.83 -28.29 -5.42
C ASP A 190 -6.74 -27.12 -5.75
N VAL A 191 -6.95 -26.20 -4.80
CA VAL A 191 -7.67 -24.92 -5.04
C VAL A 191 -6.91 -24.04 -6.03
N LEU A 192 -5.60 -23.86 -5.82
CA LEU A 192 -4.77 -23.04 -6.69
C LEU A 192 -4.72 -23.60 -8.12
N LYS A 193 -4.54 -24.92 -8.25
CA LYS A 193 -4.55 -25.61 -9.54
C LYS A 193 -5.89 -25.44 -10.28
N ALA A 194 -7.01 -25.73 -9.60
CA ALA A 194 -8.33 -25.57 -10.19
C ALA A 194 -8.61 -24.14 -10.65
N LEU A 195 -8.19 -23.13 -9.88
CA LEU A 195 -8.34 -21.72 -10.27
C LEU A 195 -7.41 -21.37 -11.45
N SER A 196 -6.21 -21.92 -11.50
CA SER A 196 -5.29 -21.72 -12.64
C SER A 196 -5.83 -22.32 -13.93
N GLU A 197 -6.51 -23.46 -13.87
CA GLU A 197 -7.12 -24.12 -15.03
C GLU A 197 -8.32 -23.35 -15.61
N VAL A 198 -9.09 -22.66 -14.77
CA VAL A 198 -10.28 -21.89 -15.20
C VAL A 198 -10.03 -20.41 -15.34
N ARG A 199 -8.77 -19.97 -15.20
CA ARG A 199 -8.40 -18.56 -15.22
C ARG A 199 -8.63 -17.94 -16.59
N GLU A 200 -9.33 -16.81 -16.62
CA GLU A 200 -9.47 -15.97 -17.82
C GLU A 200 -8.21 -15.14 -18.04
N THR A 201 -7.94 -14.79 -19.29
CA THR A 201 -6.76 -13.97 -19.68
C THR A 201 -6.73 -12.59 -19.06
N SER A 202 -7.90 -12.06 -18.67
CA SER A 202 -8.06 -10.78 -17.96
C SER A 202 -7.87 -10.89 -16.44
N THR A 203 -7.44 -12.04 -15.91
CA THR A 203 -7.31 -12.25 -14.46
C THR A 203 -5.86 -12.25 -14.02
N ILE A 204 -5.56 -11.43 -13.03
CA ILE A 204 -4.26 -11.34 -12.34
C ILE A 204 -4.35 -12.10 -11.02
N PHE A 205 -3.39 -12.98 -10.78
CA PHE A 205 -3.23 -13.67 -9.50
C PHE A 205 -2.12 -13.01 -8.69
N MET A 206 -2.42 -12.67 -7.46
CA MET A 206 -1.48 -12.09 -6.51
C MET A 206 -1.43 -12.94 -5.24
N SER A 207 -0.29 -13.52 -4.91
CA SER A 207 -0.19 -14.47 -3.80
C SER A 207 0.70 -13.98 -2.68
N THR A 208 0.29 -14.28 -1.44
CA THR A 208 1.09 -14.03 -0.24
C THR A 208 2.34 -14.91 -0.21
N THR A 209 3.31 -14.57 0.64
CA THR A 209 4.55 -15.31 0.80
C THR A 209 4.35 -16.76 1.28
N GLY A 210 5.38 -17.57 1.18
CA GLY A 210 5.43 -18.95 1.69
C GLY A 210 4.93 -19.98 0.68
N TYR A 211 4.27 -21.03 1.19
CA TYR A 211 3.80 -22.13 0.34
C TYR A 211 2.72 -21.71 -0.65
N THR A 212 1.92 -20.70 -0.35
CA THR A 212 0.90 -20.22 -1.29
C THR A 212 1.52 -19.75 -2.60
N SER A 213 2.58 -18.95 -2.56
CA SER A 213 3.30 -18.53 -3.77
C SER A 213 3.99 -19.71 -4.48
N ARG A 214 4.60 -20.62 -3.73
CA ARG A 214 5.31 -21.78 -4.31
C ARG A 214 4.35 -22.72 -5.04
N GLU A 215 3.24 -23.07 -4.40
CA GLU A 215 2.23 -23.96 -4.97
C GLU A 215 1.49 -23.30 -6.16
N LEU A 216 1.29 -21.97 -6.12
CA LEU A 216 0.74 -21.26 -7.27
C LEU A 216 1.72 -21.31 -8.45
N PHE A 217 3.02 -21.10 -8.21
CA PHE A 217 4.07 -21.22 -9.23
C PHE A 217 4.10 -22.63 -9.83
N GLU A 218 4.05 -23.67 -9.00
CA GLU A 218 4.02 -25.07 -9.43
C GLU A 218 2.74 -25.43 -10.22
N SER A 219 1.63 -24.76 -9.92
CA SER A 219 0.35 -24.98 -10.64
C SER A 219 0.32 -24.39 -12.05
N GLY A 220 1.32 -23.60 -12.41
CA GLY A 220 1.49 -22.96 -13.72
C GLY A 220 1.91 -21.51 -13.58
N ASP A 221 3.18 -21.25 -13.89
CA ASP A 221 3.71 -19.89 -13.90
C ASP A 221 3.11 -19.07 -15.06
N SER A 222 2.95 -17.76 -14.82
CA SER A 222 2.38 -16.84 -15.79
C SER A 222 2.86 -15.41 -15.52
N ILE A 223 3.02 -14.64 -16.59
CA ILE A 223 3.29 -13.20 -16.51
C ILE A 223 2.18 -12.43 -15.76
N SER A 224 0.99 -13.01 -15.67
CA SER A 224 -0.15 -12.48 -14.93
C SER A 224 -0.18 -12.92 -13.45
N ASN A 225 0.92 -13.45 -12.92
CA ASN A 225 1.06 -13.82 -11.52
C ASN A 225 2.04 -12.87 -10.82
N PHE A 226 1.65 -12.38 -9.65
CA PHE A 226 2.53 -11.71 -8.71
C PHE A 226 2.75 -12.58 -7.48
N TYR A 227 3.99 -12.91 -7.18
CA TYR A 227 4.40 -13.74 -6.06
C TYR A 227 5.09 -12.88 -5.00
N MET A 228 4.51 -12.73 -3.83
CA MET A 228 5.13 -11.97 -2.74
C MET A 228 6.15 -12.85 -1.99
N PHE A 229 7.44 -12.48 -1.97
CA PHE A 229 8.48 -13.25 -1.27
C PHE A 229 8.64 -12.85 0.19
N GLY A 230 8.43 -11.58 0.51
CA GLY A 230 8.50 -11.01 1.86
C GLY A 230 7.19 -10.30 2.22
N SER A 231 7.25 -9.35 3.15
CA SER A 231 6.10 -8.49 3.51
C SER A 231 4.81 -9.26 3.79
N MET A 232 4.91 -10.33 4.59
CA MET A 232 3.74 -11.11 5.03
C MET A 232 2.65 -10.19 5.58
N GLY A 233 1.41 -10.39 5.15
CA GLY A 233 0.26 -9.54 5.49
C GLY A 233 -0.04 -8.41 4.50
N CYS A 234 0.86 -8.13 3.54
CA CYS A 234 0.70 -7.00 2.63
C CYS A 234 -0.07 -7.31 1.35
N ILE A 235 -0.36 -8.57 1.05
CA ILE A 235 -0.94 -8.96 -0.25
C ILE A 235 -2.32 -8.36 -0.49
N SER A 236 -3.17 -8.30 0.52
CA SER A 236 -4.52 -7.74 0.45
C SER A 236 -4.52 -6.25 0.12
N SER A 237 -3.63 -5.46 0.76
CA SER A 237 -3.46 -4.03 0.48
C SER A 237 -2.80 -3.79 -0.88
N CYS A 238 -1.85 -4.64 -1.30
CA CYS A 238 -1.23 -4.58 -2.61
C CYS A 238 -2.27 -4.86 -3.71
N ALA A 239 -3.08 -5.89 -3.56
CA ALA A 239 -4.15 -6.22 -4.49
C ALA A 239 -5.21 -5.10 -4.57
N LEU A 240 -5.53 -4.45 -3.45
CA LEU A 240 -6.42 -3.29 -3.43
C LEU A 240 -5.86 -2.17 -4.32
N GLY A 241 -4.61 -1.77 -4.12
CA GLY A 241 -3.98 -0.71 -4.92
C GLY A 241 -3.97 -1.03 -6.42
N PHE A 242 -3.60 -2.26 -6.77
CA PHE A 242 -3.62 -2.73 -8.16
C PHE A 242 -5.04 -2.68 -8.76
N SER A 243 -6.04 -3.22 -8.05
CA SER A 243 -7.42 -3.30 -8.52
C SER A 243 -8.04 -1.93 -8.78
N LEU A 244 -7.69 -0.94 -7.95
CA LEU A 244 -8.17 0.44 -8.10
C LEU A 244 -7.60 1.12 -9.34
N MET A 245 -6.41 0.74 -9.79
CA MET A 245 -5.77 1.29 -10.99
C MET A 245 -6.12 0.51 -12.25
N GLN A 246 -6.33 -0.80 -12.16
CA GLN A 246 -6.62 -1.69 -13.28
C GLN A 246 -8.06 -2.19 -13.22
N THR A 247 -9.01 -1.32 -13.47
CA THR A 247 -10.45 -1.60 -13.32
C THR A 247 -11.01 -2.59 -14.34
N THR A 248 -10.29 -2.87 -15.43
CA THR A 248 -10.69 -3.82 -16.48
C THR A 248 -10.14 -5.23 -16.27
N LEU A 249 -9.22 -5.40 -15.33
CA LEU A 249 -8.63 -6.69 -14.98
C LEU A 249 -9.27 -7.23 -13.70
N ASN A 250 -9.58 -8.51 -13.67
CA ASN A 250 -9.98 -9.20 -12.44
C ASN A 250 -8.73 -9.50 -11.60
N VAL A 251 -8.80 -9.28 -10.29
CA VAL A 251 -7.69 -9.52 -9.36
C VAL A 251 -8.11 -10.54 -8.33
N VAL A 252 -7.35 -11.62 -8.21
CA VAL A 252 -7.52 -12.61 -7.14
C VAL A 252 -6.32 -12.56 -6.22
N ALA A 253 -6.53 -12.11 -4.99
CA ALA A 253 -5.52 -12.11 -3.93
C ALA A 253 -5.61 -13.40 -3.11
N PHE A 254 -4.61 -14.27 -3.23
CA PHE A 254 -4.48 -15.47 -2.40
C PHE A 254 -3.74 -15.12 -1.11
N ASP A 255 -4.42 -15.25 0.01
CA ASP A 255 -3.87 -14.92 1.33
C ASP A 255 -3.96 -16.13 2.28
N GLY A 256 -3.11 -16.16 3.27
CA GLY A 256 -3.14 -17.15 4.36
C GLY A 256 -3.72 -16.53 5.63
N ASP A 257 -4.24 -17.38 6.51
CA ASP A 257 -4.79 -16.95 7.80
C ASP A 257 -3.77 -16.21 8.67
N GLY A 258 -2.56 -16.73 8.83
CA GLY A 258 -1.49 -16.05 9.55
C GLY A 258 -1.03 -14.75 8.88
N SER A 259 -1.03 -14.69 7.55
CA SER A 259 -0.71 -13.48 6.79
C SER A 259 -1.79 -12.41 7.02
N LEU A 260 -3.05 -12.75 6.87
CA LEU A 260 -4.16 -11.82 7.10
C LEU A 260 -4.17 -11.26 8.52
N LEU A 261 -3.92 -12.11 9.53
CA LEU A 261 -3.89 -11.70 10.94
C LEU A 261 -2.82 -10.65 11.23
N MET A 262 -1.68 -10.66 10.52
CA MET A 262 -0.64 -9.66 10.71
C MET A 262 -1.09 -8.24 10.34
N ARG A 263 -2.04 -8.10 9.40
CA ARG A 263 -2.57 -6.82 8.91
C ARG A 263 -4.08 -6.85 8.72
N LEU A 264 -4.79 -7.38 9.71
CA LEU A 264 -6.25 -7.58 9.66
C LEU A 264 -7.03 -6.29 9.35
N GLY A 265 -6.51 -5.13 9.76
CA GLY A 265 -7.08 -3.83 9.47
C GLY A 265 -7.23 -3.51 7.97
N SER A 266 -6.45 -4.16 7.10
CA SER A 266 -6.55 -4.00 5.64
C SER A 266 -7.95 -4.31 5.11
N LEU A 267 -8.68 -5.24 5.75
CA LEU A 267 -10.07 -5.56 5.38
C LEU A 267 -11.00 -4.36 5.52
N SER A 268 -10.78 -3.49 6.52
CA SER A 268 -11.54 -2.24 6.67
C SER A 268 -11.30 -1.30 5.50
N THR A 269 -10.05 -1.17 5.05
CA THR A 269 -9.70 -0.38 3.86
C THR A 269 -10.34 -0.95 2.60
N ILE A 270 -10.24 -2.27 2.37
CA ILE A 270 -10.88 -2.95 1.24
C ILE A 270 -12.40 -2.74 1.27
N ALA A 271 -13.03 -2.91 2.43
CA ALA A 271 -14.46 -2.72 2.59
C ALA A 271 -14.92 -1.28 2.31
N ARG A 272 -14.08 -0.28 2.61
CA ARG A 272 -14.34 1.13 2.32
C ARG A 272 -14.28 1.44 0.83
N TYR A 273 -13.21 1.01 0.15
CA TYR A 273 -12.97 1.37 -1.26
C TYR A 273 -13.64 0.41 -2.25
N ARG A 274 -13.93 -0.81 -1.85
CA ARG A 274 -14.75 -1.82 -2.56
C ARG A 274 -14.49 -1.90 -4.06
N PRO A 275 -13.28 -2.28 -4.51
CA PRO A 275 -13.07 -2.53 -5.92
C PRO A 275 -13.95 -3.71 -6.38
N GLU A 276 -14.72 -3.51 -7.45
CA GLU A 276 -15.66 -4.52 -7.93
C GLU A 276 -14.98 -5.70 -8.62
N ASN A 277 -13.74 -5.51 -9.01
CA ASN A 277 -12.90 -6.46 -9.74
C ASN A 277 -11.90 -7.21 -8.84
N MET A 278 -12.03 -7.16 -7.51
CA MET A 278 -11.14 -7.83 -6.58
C MET A 278 -11.82 -8.95 -5.80
N LEU A 279 -11.22 -10.13 -5.83
CA LEU A 279 -11.55 -11.25 -4.95
C LEU A 279 -10.39 -11.46 -3.95
N HIS A 280 -10.66 -11.34 -2.66
CA HIS A 280 -9.72 -11.75 -1.60
C HIS A 280 -10.08 -13.17 -1.15
N LEU A 281 -9.21 -14.13 -1.44
CA LEU A 281 -9.42 -15.54 -1.14
C LEU A 281 -8.49 -15.98 -0.01
N LEU A 282 -9.09 -16.30 1.15
CA LEU A 282 -8.39 -16.72 2.34
C LEU A 282 -8.24 -18.24 2.37
N LEU A 283 -7.01 -18.72 2.31
CA LEU A 283 -6.62 -20.13 2.43
C LEU A 283 -6.24 -20.42 3.89
N ASN A 284 -7.22 -20.86 4.66
CA ASN A 284 -7.09 -21.06 6.12
C ASN A 284 -6.82 -22.54 6.45
N ASN A 285 -5.60 -22.83 6.93
CA ASN A 285 -5.22 -24.14 7.45
C ASN A 285 -5.03 -24.16 8.99
N GLY A 286 -5.19 -23.01 9.67
CA GLY A 286 -5.04 -22.86 11.12
C GLY A 286 -3.59 -22.93 11.60
N SER A 287 -2.58 -22.75 10.70
CA SER A 287 -1.18 -22.90 11.08
C SER A 287 -0.18 -22.16 10.21
N TYR A 288 0.97 -21.81 10.82
CA TYR A 288 2.16 -21.31 10.13
C TYR A 288 2.97 -22.47 9.56
N GLU A 289 2.45 -23.11 8.52
CA GLU A 289 2.98 -24.35 7.95
C GLU A 289 4.45 -24.23 7.51
N SER A 290 4.83 -23.09 6.93
CA SER A 290 6.20 -22.86 6.41
C SER A 290 7.26 -22.68 7.50
N THR A 291 6.88 -22.51 8.76
CA THR A 291 7.80 -22.24 9.89
C THR A 291 7.79 -23.34 10.96
N GLY A 292 7.01 -24.41 10.76
CA GLY A 292 6.96 -25.54 11.68
C GLY A 292 5.56 -25.85 12.23
N CYS A 293 4.52 -25.43 11.52
CA CYS A 293 3.13 -25.76 11.83
C CYS A 293 2.62 -25.23 13.19
N GLN A 294 3.18 -24.12 13.69
CA GLN A 294 2.62 -23.45 14.86
C GLN A 294 1.19 -22.99 14.56
N ALA A 295 0.29 -23.14 15.53
CA ALA A 295 -1.09 -22.70 15.35
C ALA A 295 -1.19 -21.19 15.11
N THR A 296 -2.07 -20.79 14.22
CA THR A 296 -2.51 -19.38 14.12
C THR A 296 -3.54 -19.10 15.23
N THR A 297 -3.61 -17.85 15.67
CA THR A 297 -4.55 -17.43 16.74
C THR A 297 -5.98 -17.25 16.22
#